data_fbe3e5e923d14ea1b0deb4d8434f6b13
#
_entry.id   fbe3e5e923d14ea1b0deb4d8434f6b13
#
_cell.length_a   1.000
_cell.length_b   1.000
_cell.length_c   1.000
_cell.angle_alpha   90.00
_cell.angle_beta   90.00
_cell.angle_gamma   90.00
#
_symmetry.space_group_name_H-M   'P 1'
#
loop_
_entity.id
_entity.type
_entity.pdbx_description
1 polymer ?
#
loop_
_entity_poly.entity_id
_entity_poly.type
_entity_poly.pdbx_seq_one_letter_code
_entity_poly.pdbx_strand_id
1 'polypeptide(L)'
;IEAPATIDYDARTHARLAPRAAGTVVEVLRDLGDTVEAGDVLIVLESPALGAAKSELLQAAAHVGLWEQNSQRERALLEKGLSTKRETLDAETQLVESQIALASASQRLANLGLTPEQVSAVQEQGETSPLLNITAPFAGVVVGLETVLGESASPLQPIISVADTSQMWVFVDVDQEKIRLVEKGQPVLLTVNSWAGETMGGRVTWISSEVDPQTRTVKVRAEFANPAGMLRAKSFCTARIVSRDESLAVLVPK
;
A
#
# COMPACT_ATOMS: atom_id res chain seq x y z
N ILE A 1 11.92 -31.32 13.48
CA ILE A 1 12.21 -30.26 14.45
C ILE A 1 10.88 -29.65 14.82
N GLU A 2 10.53 -29.72 16.10
CA GLU A 2 9.32 -29.07 16.62
C GLU A 2 9.72 -27.82 17.38
N ALA A 3 9.00 -26.71 17.11
CA ALA A 3 9.31 -25.40 17.67
C ALA A 3 8.04 -24.52 17.77
N PRO A 4 8.02 -23.56 18.70
CA PRO A 4 6.95 -22.58 18.79
C PRO A 4 6.95 -21.71 17.53
N ALA A 5 5.77 -21.26 17.15
CA ALA A 5 5.59 -20.46 15.97
C ALA A 5 4.46 -19.42 16.14
N THR A 6 4.55 -18.36 15.38
CA THR A 6 3.55 -17.29 15.33
C THR A 6 3.08 -17.11 13.90
N ILE A 7 1.77 -17.05 13.72
CA ILE A 7 1.13 -16.78 12.43
C ILE A 7 1.08 -15.27 12.22
N ASP A 8 1.39 -14.81 11.01
CA ASP A 8 1.25 -13.41 10.63
C ASP A 8 0.77 -13.29 9.17
N TYR A 9 0.36 -12.08 8.79
CA TYR A 9 0.04 -11.79 7.39
C TYR A 9 1.29 -11.87 6.51
N ASP A 10 1.09 -12.17 5.22
CA ASP A 10 2.14 -11.97 4.22
C ASP A 10 2.38 -10.46 4.06
N ALA A 11 3.57 -10.00 4.45
CA ALA A 11 3.91 -8.57 4.38
C ALA A 11 3.88 -8.00 2.94
N ARG A 12 3.89 -8.84 1.90
CA ARG A 12 3.79 -8.42 0.50
C ARG A 12 2.34 -8.08 0.11
N THR A 13 1.37 -8.64 0.82
CA THR A 13 -0.07 -8.50 0.60
C THR A 13 -0.79 -8.00 1.86
N HIS A 14 -0.10 -7.24 2.69
CA HIS A 14 -0.64 -6.54 3.85
C HIS A 14 -0.31 -5.06 3.72
N ALA A 15 -1.32 -4.23 3.50
CA ALA A 15 -1.21 -2.79 3.37
C ALA A 15 -1.80 -2.10 4.61
N ARG A 16 -1.01 -1.18 5.18
CA ARG A 16 -1.46 -0.24 6.22
C ARG A 16 -1.57 1.12 5.57
N LEU A 17 -2.79 1.60 5.39
CA LEU A 17 -3.11 2.77 4.60
C LEU A 17 -3.20 4.00 5.48
N ALA A 18 -2.34 4.97 5.19
CA ALA A 18 -2.37 6.31 5.76
C ALA A 18 -2.78 7.33 4.68
N PRO A 19 -3.48 8.41 5.01
CA PRO A 19 -3.80 9.45 4.05
C PRO A 19 -2.52 10.16 3.60
N ARG A 20 -2.50 10.64 2.37
CA ARG A 20 -1.38 11.45 1.84
C ARG A 20 -1.48 12.94 2.20
N ALA A 21 -2.66 13.38 2.65
CA ALA A 21 -2.90 14.72 3.17
C ALA A 21 -3.68 14.63 4.48
N ALA A 22 -3.45 15.56 5.40
CA ALA A 22 -4.25 15.69 6.59
C ALA A 22 -5.71 16.06 6.24
N GLY A 23 -6.65 15.52 7.00
CA GLY A 23 -8.06 15.79 6.81
C GLY A 23 -8.90 15.21 7.94
N THR A 24 -10.21 15.41 7.86
CA THR A 24 -11.20 14.85 8.79
C THR A 24 -11.94 13.70 8.11
N VAL A 25 -12.15 12.61 8.82
CA VAL A 25 -12.93 11.46 8.33
C VAL A 25 -14.39 11.86 8.22
N VAL A 26 -14.94 11.87 7.00
CA VAL A 26 -16.35 12.20 6.74
C VAL A 26 -17.20 10.97 6.45
N GLU A 27 -16.59 9.89 5.96
CA GLU A 27 -17.30 8.62 5.76
C GLU A 27 -16.36 7.44 5.98
N VAL A 28 -16.89 6.37 6.58
CA VAL A 28 -16.24 5.06 6.69
C VAL A 28 -17.13 4.07 5.96
N LEU A 29 -16.70 3.60 4.79
CA LEU A 29 -17.51 2.79 3.86
C LEU A 29 -17.27 1.29 4.01
N ARG A 30 -16.22 0.88 4.72
CA ARG A 30 -15.86 -0.52 4.97
C ARG A 30 -15.52 -0.71 6.44
N ASP A 31 -15.98 -1.82 7.01
CA ASP A 31 -15.77 -2.18 8.42
C ASP A 31 -14.80 -3.38 8.54
N LEU A 32 -14.39 -3.65 9.77
CA LEU A 32 -13.54 -4.81 10.09
C LEU A 32 -14.17 -6.12 9.61
N GLY A 33 -13.42 -6.89 8.84
CA GLY A 33 -13.86 -8.17 8.28
C GLY A 33 -14.51 -8.07 6.89
N ASP A 34 -14.78 -6.87 6.37
CA ASP A 34 -15.32 -6.69 5.02
C ASP A 34 -14.31 -7.14 3.96
N THR A 35 -14.81 -7.83 2.94
CA THR A 35 -14.05 -8.15 1.74
C THR A 35 -14.09 -6.96 0.79
N VAL A 36 -12.93 -6.64 0.20
CA VAL A 36 -12.74 -5.51 -0.71
C VAL A 36 -12.00 -5.93 -1.96
N GLU A 37 -12.27 -5.24 -3.06
CA GLU A 37 -11.55 -5.37 -4.32
C GLU A 37 -10.54 -4.21 -4.50
N ALA A 38 -9.57 -4.39 -5.42
CA ALA A 38 -8.64 -3.31 -5.75
C ALA A 38 -9.40 -2.10 -6.30
N GLY A 39 -9.15 -0.91 -5.71
CA GLY A 39 -9.82 0.34 -6.08
C GLY A 39 -11.07 0.67 -5.27
N ASP A 40 -11.61 -0.26 -4.48
CA ASP A 40 -12.75 0.03 -3.60
C ASP A 40 -12.43 1.18 -2.65
N VAL A 41 -13.36 2.12 -2.51
CA VAL A 41 -13.24 3.22 -1.54
C VAL A 41 -13.54 2.67 -0.15
N LEU A 42 -12.60 2.88 0.76
CA LEU A 42 -12.67 2.39 2.14
C LEU A 42 -13.11 3.50 3.09
N ILE A 43 -12.47 4.66 2.98
CA ILE A 43 -12.69 5.83 3.83
C ILE A 43 -12.65 7.07 2.94
N VAL A 44 -13.51 8.05 3.25
CA VAL A 44 -13.50 9.37 2.63
C VAL A 44 -13.06 10.40 3.68
N LEU A 45 -12.08 11.21 3.29
CA LEU A 45 -11.55 12.31 4.11
C LEU A 45 -11.89 13.65 3.46
N GLU A 46 -12.23 14.63 4.26
CA GLU A 46 -12.25 16.04 3.85
C GLU A 46 -10.89 16.66 4.13
N SER A 47 -10.14 17.01 3.06
CA SER A 47 -8.80 17.60 3.14
C SER A 47 -8.77 19.00 2.54
N PRO A 48 -8.68 20.04 3.37
CA PRO A 48 -8.54 21.43 2.87
C PRO A 48 -7.32 21.61 1.95
N ALA A 49 -6.24 20.85 2.20
CA ALA A 49 -5.03 20.90 1.38
C ALA A 49 -5.29 20.39 -0.05
N LEU A 50 -6.15 19.37 -0.21
CA LEU A 50 -6.56 18.88 -1.53
C LEU A 50 -7.42 19.91 -2.26
N GLY A 51 -8.41 20.51 -1.59
CA GLY A 51 -9.25 21.57 -2.18
C GLY A 51 -8.43 22.77 -2.65
N ALA A 52 -7.47 23.21 -1.84
CA ALA A 52 -6.54 24.29 -2.20
C ALA A 52 -5.69 23.93 -3.43
N ALA A 53 -5.13 22.71 -3.47
CA ALA A 53 -4.32 22.25 -4.61
C ALA A 53 -5.13 22.11 -5.91
N LYS A 54 -6.39 21.65 -5.84
CA LYS A 54 -7.30 21.64 -7.00
C LYS A 54 -7.58 23.05 -7.52
N SER A 55 -7.84 24.00 -6.61
CA SER A 55 -8.06 25.39 -6.98
C SER A 55 -6.83 26.03 -7.64
N GLU A 56 -5.63 25.74 -7.13
CA GLU A 56 -4.36 26.17 -7.71
C GLU A 56 -4.15 25.62 -9.13
N LEU A 57 -4.50 24.33 -9.37
CA LEU A 57 -4.45 23.71 -10.69
C LEU A 57 -5.36 24.44 -11.68
N LEU A 58 -6.62 24.73 -11.31
CA LEU A 58 -7.57 25.41 -12.17
C LEU A 58 -7.13 26.84 -12.48
N GLN A 59 -6.57 27.56 -11.51
CA GLN A 59 -6.00 28.89 -11.75
C GLN A 59 -4.83 28.82 -12.73
N ALA A 60 -3.90 27.89 -12.55
CA ALA A 60 -2.76 27.71 -13.44
C ALA A 60 -3.21 27.34 -14.87
N ALA A 61 -4.21 26.46 -15.01
CA ALA A 61 -4.79 26.11 -16.33
C ALA A 61 -5.42 27.31 -17.02
N ALA A 62 -6.17 28.16 -16.30
CA ALA A 62 -6.74 29.37 -16.81
C ALA A 62 -5.66 30.37 -17.29
N HIS A 63 -4.56 30.50 -16.56
CA HIS A 63 -3.43 31.33 -16.94
C HIS A 63 -2.75 30.84 -18.23
N VAL A 64 -2.55 29.53 -18.38
CA VAL A 64 -2.02 28.94 -19.62
C VAL A 64 -2.91 29.30 -20.79
N GLY A 65 -4.22 29.08 -20.69
CA GLY A 65 -5.17 29.44 -21.77
C GLY A 65 -5.14 30.92 -22.13
N LEU A 66 -5.03 31.82 -21.14
CA LEU A 66 -4.90 33.27 -21.38
C LEU A 66 -3.61 33.61 -22.15
N TRP A 67 -2.47 33.08 -21.69
CA TRP A 67 -1.17 33.39 -22.30
C TRP A 67 -0.96 32.70 -23.64
N GLU A 68 -1.57 31.53 -23.89
CA GLU A 68 -1.62 30.93 -25.24
C GLU A 68 -2.31 31.87 -26.26
N GLN A 69 -3.48 32.34 -25.91
CA GLN A 69 -4.21 33.31 -26.80
C GLN A 69 -3.42 34.60 -27.00
N ASN A 70 -2.79 35.10 -25.92
CA ASN A 70 -2.00 36.32 -26.00
C ASN A 70 -0.74 36.14 -26.89
N SER A 71 0.01 35.05 -26.66
CA SER A 71 1.19 34.74 -27.48
C SER A 71 0.85 34.53 -28.95
N GLN A 72 -0.24 33.82 -29.26
CA GLN A 72 -0.73 33.65 -30.63
C GLN A 72 -1.10 34.99 -31.26
N ARG A 73 -1.78 35.87 -30.52
CA ARG A 73 -2.15 37.23 -30.99
C ARG A 73 -0.91 38.06 -31.28
N GLU A 74 0.08 38.12 -30.38
CA GLU A 74 1.30 38.89 -30.55
C GLU A 74 2.15 38.39 -31.73
N ARG A 75 2.22 37.09 -31.97
CA ARG A 75 2.86 36.50 -33.16
C ARG A 75 2.18 36.96 -34.44
N ALA A 76 0.85 36.94 -34.50
CA ALA A 76 0.10 37.36 -35.66
C ALA A 76 0.22 38.88 -35.91
N LEU A 77 0.35 39.71 -34.87
CA LEU A 77 0.61 41.14 -34.98
C LEU A 77 2.04 41.44 -35.46
N LEU A 78 3.02 40.69 -35.00
CA LEU A 78 4.43 40.80 -35.43
C LEU A 78 4.56 40.51 -36.93
N GLU A 79 3.90 39.47 -37.45
CA GLU A 79 3.87 39.14 -38.88
C GLU A 79 3.31 40.28 -39.73
N LYS A 80 2.37 41.07 -39.18
CA LYS A 80 1.79 42.23 -39.85
C LYS A 80 2.56 43.52 -39.60
N GLY A 81 3.68 43.48 -38.87
CA GLY A 81 4.48 44.66 -38.52
C GLY A 81 3.83 45.59 -37.50
N LEU A 82 2.81 45.10 -36.74
CA LEU A 82 2.03 45.86 -35.76
C LEU A 82 2.43 45.57 -34.29
N SER A 83 3.39 44.69 -34.06
CA SER A 83 3.98 44.39 -32.75
C SER A 83 5.50 44.34 -32.88
N THR A 84 6.21 44.34 -31.75
CA THR A 84 7.66 44.28 -31.69
C THR A 84 8.12 42.86 -31.28
N LYS A 85 9.35 42.47 -31.69
CA LYS A 85 9.95 41.21 -31.26
C LYS A 85 10.03 41.07 -29.73
N ARG A 86 10.14 42.21 -29.02
CA ARG A 86 10.19 42.23 -27.55
C ARG A 86 8.85 41.81 -26.94
N GLU A 87 7.75 42.43 -27.42
CA GLU A 87 6.40 42.11 -26.94
C GLU A 87 6.02 40.66 -27.21
N THR A 88 6.40 40.12 -28.38
CA THR A 88 6.21 38.70 -28.68
C THR A 88 7.01 37.80 -27.74
N LEU A 89 8.28 38.13 -27.49
CA LEU A 89 9.14 37.36 -26.57
C LEU A 89 8.62 37.42 -25.12
N ASP A 90 8.15 38.58 -24.67
CA ASP A 90 7.58 38.77 -23.34
C ASP A 90 6.31 37.88 -23.19
N ALA A 91 5.43 37.84 -24.19
CA ALA A 91 4.23 36.99 -24.19
C ALA A 91 4.57 35.49 -24.21
N GLU A 92 5.59 35.08 -24.97
CA GLU A 92 6.09 33.70 -25.01
C GLU A 92 6.71 33.28 -23.67
N THR A 93 7.45 34.18 -23.03
CA THR A 93 8.03 33.94 -21.71
C THR A 93 6.94 33.72 -20.67
N GLN A 94 5.91 34.54 -20.65
CA GLN A 94 4.77 34.41 -19.75
C GLN A 94 3.99 33.11 -19.99
N LEU A 95 3.87 32.66 -21.24
CA LEU A 95 3.27 31.39 -21.57
C LEU A 95 4.09 30.23 -20.97
N VAL A 96 5.42 30.25 -21.15
CA VAL A 96 6.30 29.22 -20.58
C VAL A 96 6.23 29.19 -19.04
N GLU A 97 6.23 30.36 -18.39
CA GLU A 97 6.07 30.48 -16.94
C GLU A 97 4.75 29.88 -16.45
N SER A 98 3.65 30.16 -17.17
CA SER A 98 2.32 29.64 -16.87
C SER A 98 2.27 28.10 -17.05
N GLN A 99 2.91 27.57 -18.08
CA GLN A 99 3.02 26.11 -18.28
C GLN A 99 3.81 25.41 -17.17
N ILE A 100 4.88 26.03 -16.68
CA ILE A 100 5.65 25.52 -15.53
C ILE A 100 4.78 25.52 -14.27
N ALA A 101 4.01 26.58 -14.03
CA ALA A 101 3.09 26.67 -12.91
C ALA A 101 2.01 25.57 -12.95
N LEU A 102 1.44 25.31 -14.14
CA LEU A 102 0.47 24.24 -14.36
C LEU A 102 1.08 22.85 -14.08
N ALA A 103 2.28 22.59 -14.61
CA ALA A 103 2.99 21.34 -14.35
C ALA A 103 3.27 21.14 -12.85
N SER A 104 3.68 22.21 -12.15
CA SER A 104 3.91 22.18 -10.71
C SER A 104 2.64 21.89 -9.90
N ALA A 105 1.52 22.53 -10.25
CA ALA A 105 0.23 22.30 -9.62
C ALA A 105 -0.27 20.86 -9.86
N SER A 106 -0.10 20.34 -11.08
CA SER A 106 -0.42 18.95 -11.43
C SER A 106 0.39 17.96 -10.59
N GLN A 107 1.71 18.19 -10.48
CA GLN A 107 2.60 17.35 -9.67
C GLN A 107 2.22 17.37 -8.18
N ARG A 108 1.77 18.52 -7.67
CA ARG A 108 1.29 18.64 -6.29
C ARG A 108 0.08 17.75 -6.04
N LEU A 109 -0.90 17.71 -6.95
CA LEU A 109 -2.05 16.80 -6.84
C LEU A 109 -1.64 15.33 -6.93
N ALA A 110 -0.71 14.98 -7.81
CA ALA A 110 -0.16 13.63 -7.88
C ALA A 110 0.51 13.21 -6.56
N ASN A 111 1.25 14.11 -5.90
CA ASN A 111 1.85 13.86 -4.58
C ASN A 111 0.79 13.67 -3.49
N LEU A 112 -0.38 14.30 -3.61
CA LEU A 112 -1.54 14.09 -2.73
C LEU A 112 -2.30 12.78 -3.05
N GLY A 113 -1.92 12.06 -4.10
CA GLY A 113 -2.43 10.73 -4.41
C GLY A 113 -3.43 10.65 -5.55
N LEU A 114 -3.67 11.73 -6.27
CA LEU A 114 -4.51 11.69 -7.47
C LEU A 114 -3.76 11.03 -8.63
N THR A 115 -4.48 10.22 -9.41
CA THR A 115 -3.95 9.68 -10.67
C THR A 115 -3.93 10.76 -11.75
N PRO A 116 -3.15 10.58 -12.84
CA PRO A 116 -3.17 11.53 -13.96
C PRO A 116 -4.56 11.75 -14.56
N GLU A 117 -5.38 10.69 -14.62
CA GLU A 117 -6.76 10.76 -15.12
C GLU A 117 -7.64 11.61 -14.19
N GLN A 118 -7.46 11.48 -12.87
CA GLN A 118 -8.18 12.31 -11.89
C GLN A 118 -7.75 13.77 -11.98
N VAL A 119 -6.46 14.05 -12.20
CA VAL A 119 -5.97 15.43 -12.39
C VAL A 119 -6.57 16.05 -13.66
N SER A 120 -6.63 15.29 -14.77
CA SER A 120 -7.28 15.76 -16.02
C SER A 120 -8.78 16.01 -15.80
N ALA A 121 -9.47 15.12 -15.08
CA ALA A 121 -10.89 15.31 -14.76
C ALA A 121 -11.14 16.58 -13.93
N VAL A 122 -10.26 16.91 -12.99
CA VAL A 122 -10.34 18.18 -12.25
C VAL A 122 -10.25 19.38 -13.20
N GLN A 123 -9.35 19.36 -14.18
CA GLN A 123 -9.20 20.44 -15.15
C GLN A 123 -10.42 20.60 -16.07
N GLU A 124 -11.01 19.48 -16.53
CA GLU A 124 -12.14 19.46 -17.44
C GLU A 124 -13.46 19.82 -16.76
N GLN A 125 -13.68 19.32 -15.54
CA GLN A 125 -14.95 19.48 -14.81
C GLN A 125 -14.96 20.70 -13.88
N GLY A 126 -13.79 21.26 -13.56
CA GLY A 126 -13.67 22.39 -12.63
C GLY A 126 -13.98 22.03 -11.18
N GLU A 127 -13.87 20.75 -10.79
CA GLU A 127 -14.24 20.29 -9.48
C GLU A 127 -13.17 20.61 -8.42
N THR A 128 -13.57 21.33 -7.37
CA THR A 128 -12.69 21.73 -6.25
C THR A 128 -13.03 21.02 -4.93
N SER A 129 -13.85 19.95 -4.97
CA SER A 129 -14.23 19.18 -3.78
C SER A 129 -12.99 18.75 -2.99
N PRO A 130 -12.96 18.97 -1.65
CA PRO A 130 -11.84 18.61 -0.79
C PRO A 130 -11.81 17.13 -0.42
N LEU A 131 -12.69 16.30 -1.01
CA LEU A 131 -12.82 14.88 -0.66
C LEU A 131 -11.66 14.05 -1.21
N LEU A 132 -10.98 13.37 -0.31
CA LEU A 132 -9.88 12.45 -0.58
C LEU A 132 -10.33 11.02 -0.28
N ASN A 133 -10.36 10.18 -1.28
CA ASN A 133 -10.72 8.78 -1.15
C ASN A 133 -9.48 7.94 -0.80
N ILE A 134 -9.58 7.15 0.26
CA ILE A 134 -8.61 6.10 0.58
C ILE A 134 -9.14 4.81 -0.01
N THR A 135 -8.39 4.24 -0.96
CA THR A 135 -8.80 3.05 -1.73
C THR A 135 -7.97 1.83 -1.40
N ALA A 136 -8.55 0.64 -1.55
CA ALA A 136 -7.86 -0.63 -1.41
C ALA A 136 -6.82 -0.81 -2.55
N PRO A 137 -5.55 -1.12 -2.24
CA PRO A 137 -4.52 -1.31 -3.26
C PRO A 137 -4.60 -2.66 -3.97
N PHE A 138 -5.26 -3.64 -3.38
CA PHE A 138 -5.49 -5.00 -3.90
C PHE A 138 -6.73 -5.61 -3.24
N ALA A 139 -7.22 -6.72 -3.80
CA ALA A 139 -8.32 -7.48 -3.23
C ALA A 139 -7.90 -8.17 -1.92
N GLY A 140 -8.75 -8.09 -0.88
CA GLY A 140 -8.44 -8.66 0.43
C GLY A 140 -9.55 -8.44 1.43
N VAL A 141 -9.18 -8.48 2.71
CA VAL A 141 -10.08 -8.26 3.84
C VAL A 141 -9.56 -7.09 4.69
N VAL A 142 -10.46 -6.27 5.20
CA VAL A 142 -10.13 -5.22 6.17
C VAL A 142 -9.78 -5.86 7.51
N VAL A 143 -8.51 -5.77 7.90
CA VAL A 143 -7.96 -6.43 9.11
C VAL A 143 -7.66 -5.46 10.24
N GLY A 144 -7.74 -4.17 9.99
CA GLY A 144 -7.58 -3.11 10.99
C GLY A 144 -8.34 -1.85 10.58
N LEU A 145 -9.04 -1.25 11.51
CA LEU A 145 -9.69 0.04 11.37
C LEU A 145 -9.32 0.87 12.62
N GLU A 146 -8.52 1.89 12.41
CA GLU A 146 -7.85 2.64 13.49
C GLU A 146 -8.35 4.10 13.52
N THR A 147 -9.53 4.35 12.96
CA THR A 147 -10.17 5.68 12.93
C THR A 147 -11.68 5.58 13.05
N VAL A 148 -12.31 6.69 13.42
CA VAL A 148 -13.76 6.84 13.53
C VAL A 148 -14.25 8.08 12.78
N LEU A 149 -15.55 8.12 12.50
CA LEU A 149 -16.19 9.27 11.86
C LEU A 149 -15.94 10.56 12.66
N GLY A 150 -15.54 11.63 11.97
CA GLY A 150 -15.22 12.93 12.57
C GLY A 150 -13.81 13.06 13.15
N GLU A 151 -13.02 11.98 13.14
CA GLU A 151 -11.63 12.02 13.62
C GLU A 151 -10.70 12.69 12.60
N SER A 152 -9.67 13.37 13.12
CA SER A 152 -8.63 13.97 12.30
C SER A 152 -7.57 12.94 11.92
N ALA A 153 -7.35 12.75 10.63
CA ALA A 153 -6.37 11.81 10.08
C ALA A 153 -5.10 12.54 9.60
N SER A 154 -3.95 11.95 9.89
CA SER A 154 -2.62 12.50 9.59
C SER A 154 -1.86 11.58 8.61
N PRO A 155 -1.03 12.12 7.69
CA PRO A 155 -0.21 11.32 6.77
C PRO A 155 0.74 10.32 7.42
N LEU A 156 1.06 10.48 8.70
CA LEU A 156 1.99 9.63 9.43
C LEU A 156 1.31 8.44 10.14
N GLN A 157 -0.02 8.40 10.17
CA GLN A 157 -0.77 7.41 10.93
C GLN A 157 -1.62 6.57 9.98
N PRO A 158 -1.42 5.24 9.93
CA PRO A 158 -2.36 4.35 9.26
C PRO A 158 -3.74 4.45 9.92
N ILE A 159 -4.78 4.49 9.08
CA ILE A 159 -6.17 4.58 9.53
C ILE A 159 -6.99 3.34 9.21
N ILE A 160 -6.54 2.53 8.24
CA ILE A 160 -7.16 1.28 7.86
C ILE A 160 -6.09 0.32 7.31
N SER A 161 -6.28 -0.97 7.54
CA SER A 161 -5.36 -2.01 7.09
C SER A 161 -6.11 -3.07 6.30
N VAL A 162 -5.58 -3.44 5.13
CA VAL A 162 -6.11 -4.49 4.24
C VAL A 162 -5.07 -5.58 4.08
N ALA A 163 -5.48 -6.84 4.18
CA ALA A 163 -4.60 -7.99 3.93
C ALA A 163 -5.28 -9.04 3.06
N ASP A 164 -4.51 -9.66 2.17
CA ASP A 164 -4.91 -10.92 1.56
C ASP A 164 -4.66 -12.03 2.58
N THR A 165 -5.73 -12.63 3.06
CA THR A 165 -5.70 -13.70 4.07
C THR A 165 -5.68 -15.10 3.47
N SER A 166 -5.64 -15.24 2.14
CA SER A 166 -5.61 -16.53 1.44
C SER A 166 -4.30 -17.28 1.64
N GLN A 167 -3.22 -16.53 1.91
CA GLN A 167 -1.91 -17.06 2.29
C GLN A 167 -1.41 -16.38 3.56
N MET A 168 -0.85 -17.17 4.46
CA MET A 168 -0.33 -16.68 5.73
C MET A 168 1.13 -17.07 5.91
N TRP A 169 1.88 -16.21 6.57
CA TRP A 169 3.23 -16.52 7.02
C TRP A 169 3.20 -17.10 8.42
N VAL A 170 4.05 -18.09 8.63
CA VAL A 170 4.31 -18.67 9.95
C VAL A 170 5.78 -18.50 10.25
N PHE A 171 6.08 -17.76 11.30
CA PHE A 171 7.43 -17.59 11.82
C PHE A 171 7.68 -18.63 12.91
N VAL A 172 8.60 -19.53 12.64
CA VAL A 172 9.00 -20.61 13.53
C VAL A 172 10.30 -20.22 14.22
N ASP A 173 10.34 -20.26 15.55
CA ASP A 173 11.51 -19.91 16.34
C ASP A 173 12.34 -21.17 16.61
N VAL A 174 13.30 -21.45 15.71
CA VAL A 174 14.14 -22.65 15.76
C VAL A 174 15.39 -22.39 16.58
N ASP A 175 15.70 -23.29 17.51
CA ASP A 175 16.93 -23.26 18.30
C ASP A 175 18.18 -23.21 17.41
N GLN A 176 19.14 -22.34 17.76
CA GLN A 176 20.36 -22.14 16.99
C GLN A 176 21.19 -23.42 16.77
N GLU A 177 21.12 -24.40 17.69
CA GLU A 177 21.84 -25.65 17.53
C GLU A 177 21.24 -26.56 16.45
N LYS A 178 19.92 -26.40 16.20
CA LYS A 178 19.15 -27.19 15.23
C LYS A 178 19.04 -26.54 13.86
N ILE A 179 19.39 -25.26 13.72
CA ILE A 179 19.17 -24.52 12.46
C ILE A 179 19.93 -25.13 11.27
N ARG A 180 21.08 -25.76 11.51
CA ARG A 180 21.86 -26.46 10.46
C ARG A 180 21.09 -27.58 9.76
N LEU A 181 19.99 -28.05 10.35
CA LEU A 181 19.14 -29.11 9.79
C LEU A 181 17.94 -28.53 9.01
N VAL A 182 17.80 -27.20 8.96
CA VAL A 182 16.70 -26.53 8.28
C VAL A 182 17.18 -25.97 6.97
N GLU A 183 16.45 -26.31 5.90
CA GLU A 183 16.72 -25.87 4.55
C GLU A 183 15.45 -25.28 3.90
N LYS A 184 15.63 -24.36 2.95
CA LYS A 184 14.50 -23.85 2.16
C LYS A 184 13.84 -24.96 1.36
N GLY A 185 12.51 -24.92 1.30
CA GLY A 185 11.69 -25.91 0.58
C GLY A 185 11.25 -27.09 1.45
N GLN A 186 11.81 -27.28 2.64
CA GLN A 186 11.39 -28.34 3.55
C GLN A 186 9.91 -28.19 3.93
N PRO A 187 9.17 -29.31 4.03
CA PRO A 187 7.78 -29.31 4.46
C PRO A 187 7.69 -28.96 5.96
N VAL A 188 6.66 -28.17 6.28
CA VAL A 188 6.32 -27.76 7.65
C VAL A 188 4.90 -28.19 7.93
N LEU A 189 4.68 -28.86 9.04
CA LEU A 189 3.37 -29.22 9.56
C LEU A 189 3.03 -28.28 10.71
N LEU A 190 1.90 -27.62 10.63
CA LEU A 190 1.39 -26.71 11.65
C LEU A 190 0.31 -27.40 12.45
N THR A 191 0.43 -27.36 13.78
CA THR A 191 -0.61 -27.80 14.71
C THR A 191 -1.09 -26.58 15.48
N VAL A 192 -2.37 -26.25 15.37
CA VAL A 192 -2.98 -25.17 16.13
C VAL A 192 -3.79 -25.80 17.27
N ASN A 193 -3.52 -25.38 18.48
CA ASN A 193 -4.11 -26.01 19.69
C ASN A 193 -5.65 -25.91 19.75
N SER A 194 -6.26 -24.97 19.03
CA SER A 194 -7.72 -24.80 18.96
C SER A 194 -8.40 -25.75 17.96
N TRP A 195 -7.63 -26.50 17.16
CA TRP A 195 -8.18 -27.40 16.14
C TRP A 195 -7.87 -28.83 16.50
N ALA A 196 -8.82 -29.53 17.01
CA ALA A 196 -8.81 -30.91 17.46
C ALA A 196 -7.94 -31.90 16.65
N GLY A 197 -6.63 -31.63 16.52
CA GLY A 197 -5.65 -32.50 15.88
C GLY A 197 -5.48 -32.34 14.37
N GLU A 198 -6.13 -31.36 13.73
CA GLU A 198 -5.89 -31.05 12.32
C GLU A 198 -4.49 -30.42 12.13
N THR A 199 -3.77 -30.92 11.13
CA THR A 199 -2.47 -30.40 10.74
C THR A 199 -2.56 -29.78 9.36
N MET A 200 -1.99 -28.57 9.21
CA MET A 200 -1.83 -27.92 7.91
C MET A 200 -0.40 -28.06 7.41
N GLY A 201 -0.26 -28.26 6.10
CA GLY A 201 1.04 -28.35 5.43
C GLY A 201 1.47 -27.02 4.82
N GLY A 202 2.72 -26.65 5.03
CA GLY A 202 3.38 -25.50 4.43
C GLY A 202 4.81 -25.83 4.02
N ARG A 203 5.56 -24.81 3.58
CA ARG A 203 6.96 -24.97 3.18
C ARG A 203 7.81 -23.82 3.70
N VAL A 204 9.07 -24.15 4.10
CA VAL A 204 10.08 -23.15 4.46
C VAL A 204 10.42 -22.32 3.23
N THR A 205 10.26 -20.98 3.35
CA THR A 205 10.59 -20.02 2.27
C THR A 205 11.78 -19.14 2.61
N TRP A 206 12.05 -18.93 3.90
CA TRP A 206 13.14 -18.08 4.33
C TRP A 206 13.68 -18.50 5.70
N ILE A 207 14.99 -18.33 5.90
CA ILE A 207 15.72 -18.58 7.13
C ILE A 207 16.48 -17.30 7.46
N SER A 208 16.36 -16.81 8.70
CA SER A 208 17.09 -15.63 9.16
C SER A 208 18.59 -15.87 9.16
N SER A 209 19.36 -14.84 8.81
CA SER A 209 20.80 -14.79 9.00
C SER A 209 21.21 -14.36 10.42
N GLU A 210 20.25 -13.96 11.24
CA GLU A 210 20.46 -13.45 12.59
C GLU A 210 19.87 -14.40 13.63
N VAL A 211 20.55 -14.50 14.79
CA VAL A 211 20.07 -15.20 15.97
C VAL A 211 19.49 -14.15 16.92
N ASP A 212 18.29 -14.37 17.43
CA ASP A 212 17.74 -13.57 18.51
C ASP A 212 18.55 -13.84 19.80
N PRO A 213 19.24 -12.82 20.35
CA PRO A 213 20.11 -13.02 21.50
C PRO A 213 19.35 -13.31 22.81
N GLN A 214 18.08 -12.96 22.89
CA GLN A 214 17.26 -13.18 24.08
C GLN A 214 16.73 -14.62 24.14
N THR A 215 16.23 -15.11 23.00
CA THR A 215 15.64 -16.46 22.91
C THR A 215 16.62 -17.51 22.44
N ARG A 216 17.77 -17.10 21.86
CA ARG A 216 18.76 -17.96 21.19
C ARG A 216 18.17 -18.80 20.05
N THR A 217 17.17 -18.22 19.37
CA THR A 217 16.50 -18.85 18.24
C THR A 217 16.80 -18.14 16.94
N VAL A 218 16.66 -18.85 15.84
CA VAL A 218 16.70 -18.32 14.47
C VAL A 218 15.30 -18.37 13.92
N LYS A 219 14.81 -17.24 13.38
CA LYS A 219 13.48 -17.17 12.76
C LYS A 219 13.49 -17.87 11.41
N VAL A 220 12.57 -18.81 11.23
CA VAL A 220 12.32 -19.50 9.97
C VAL A 220 10.91 -19.16 9.52
N ARG A 221 10.76 -18.63 8.29
CA ARG A 221 9.45 -18.35 7.71
C ARG A 221 9.00 -19.51 6.86
N ALA A 222 7.79 -19.98 7.09
CA ALA A 222 7.07 -20.90 6.23
C ALA A 222 5.80 -20.24 5.69
N GLU A 223 5.38 -20.62 4.49
CA GLU A 223 4.16 -20.14 3.84
C GLU A 223 3.08 -21.23 3.87
N PHE A 224 1.86 -20.80 4.20
CA PHE A 224 0.70 -21.69 4.33
C PHE A 224 -0.48 -21.12 3.56
N ALA A 225 -1.14 -21.97 2.77
CA ALA A 225 -2.42 -21.64 2.18
C ALA A 225 -3.52 -21.61 3.26
N ASN A 226 -4.43 -20.64 3.19
CA ASN A 226 -5.49 -20.45 4.17
C ASN A 226 -6.88 -20.29 3.52
N PRO A 227 -7.32 -21.21 2.65
CA PRO A 227 -8.54 -21.06 1.87
C PRO A 227 -9.82 -21.01 2.73
N ALA A 228 -9.79 -21.61 3.90
CA ALA A 228 -10.91 -21.61 4.84
C ALA A 228 -10.86 -20.48 5.89
N GLY A 229 -9.87 -19.57 5.83
CA GLY A 229 -9.70 -18.50 6.81
C GLY A 229 -9.41 -18.97 8.23
N MET A 230 -8.93 -20.22 8.38
CA MET A 230 -8.71 -20.84 9.69
C MET A 230 -7.47 -20.27 10.40
N LEU A 231 -6.42 -19.95 9.64
CA LEU A 231 -5.22 -19.30 10.19
C LEU A 231 -5.53 -17.84 10.49
N ARG A 232 -5.30 -17.45 11.75
CA ARG A 232 -5.51 -16.07 12.19
C ARG A 232 -4.16 -15.46 12.56
N ALA A 233 -3.90 -14.26 12.07
CA ALA A 233 -2.68 -13.53 12.39
C ALA A 233 -2.56 -13.31 13.91
N LYS A 234 -1.31 -13.25 14.41
CA LYS A 234 -0.94 -13.10 15.81
C LYS A 234 -1.29 -14.29 16.71
N SER A 235 -1.76 -15.41 16.12
CA SER A 235 -1.99 -16.64 16.88
C SER A 235 -0.68 -17.38 17.10
N PHE A 236 -0.56 -17.99 18.29
CA PHE A 236 0.53 -18.90 18.63
C PHE A 236 0.16 -20.34 18.27
N CYS A 237 1.14 -21.06 17.76
CA CYS A 237 0.99 -22.45 17.32
C CYS A 237 2.30 -23.21 17.49
N THR A 238 2.26 -24.52 17.23
CA THR A 238 3.46 -25.35 17.17
C THR A 238 3.69 -25.78 15.72
N ALA A 239 4.90 -25.54 15.21
CA ALA A 239 5.30 -25.97 13.89
C ALA A 239 6.33 -27.09 13.96
N ARG A 240 6.16 -28.11 13.11
CA ARG A 240 7.10 -29.21 12.94
C ARG A 240 7.71 -29.16 11.56
N ILE A 241 8.99 -28.80 11.47
CA ILE A 241 9.79 -28.84 10.24
C ILE A 241 10.29 -30.27 10.04
N VAL A 242 10.01 -30.85 8.88
CA VAL A 242 10.46 -32.21 8.53
C VAL A 242 11.85 -32.08 7.91
N SER A 243 12.87 -32.49 8.68
CA SER A 243 14.28 -32.31 8.29
C SER A 243 14.87 -33.46 7.46
N ARG A 244 14.26 -34.67 7.51
CA ARG A 244 14.58 -35.84 6.68
C ARG A 244 13.39 -36.78 6.64
N ASP A 245 13.22 -37.48 5.52
CA ASP A 245 12.32 -38.62 5.43
C ASP A 245 13.02 -39.81 6.13
N GLU A 246 12.63 -40.12 7.37
CA GLU A 246 13.16 -41.28 8.15
C GLU A 246 12.55 -42.60 7.67
N SER A 247 12.39 -42.78 6.36
CA SER A 247 11.78 -43.99 5.80
C SER A 247 12.69 -45.25 5.82
N LEU A 248 13.91 -45.17 6.32
CA LEU A 248 14.84 -46.31 6.41
C LEU A 248 15.61 -46.35 7.72
N ALA A 249 14.90 -46.59 8.82
CA ALA A 249 15.57 -47.12 10.04
C ALA A 249 15.72 -48.64 9.87
N VAL A 250 16.91 -49.10 9.52
CA VAL A 250 17.26 -50.52 9.59
C VAL A 250 17.40 -50.89 11.05
N LEU A 251 16.40 -51.55 11.62
CA LEU A 251 16.50 -52.20 12.93
C LEU A 251 17.41 -53.42 12.79
N VAL A 252 18.62 -53.35 13.33
CA VAL A 252 19.48 -54.50 13.49
C VAL A 252 19.08 -55.19 14.81
N PRO A 253 18.53 -56.40 14.75
CA PRO A 253 18.24 -57.14 15.98
C PRO A 253 19.56 -57.50 16.68
N LYS A 254 19.58 -57.36 18.00
CA LYS A 254 20.67 -57.82 18.85
C LYS A 254 20.69 -59.34 18.96
#